data_52d9d56e071cf1135e23dea85ba19b97
#
_entry.id   52d9d56e071cf1135e23dea85ba19b97
#
_cell.length_a   1.000
_cell.length_b   1.000
_cell.length_c   1.000
_cell.angle_alpha   90.00
_cell.angle_beta   90.00
_cell.angle_gamma   90.00
#
_symmetry.space_group_name_H-M   'P 1'
#
loop_
_entity.id
_entity.type
_entity.pdbx_description
1 polymer ?
#
loop_
_entity_poly.entity_id
_entity_poly.type
_entity_poly.pdbx_seq_one_letter_code
_entity_poly.pdbx_strand_id
1 'polypeptide(L)'
;MFDLLDRFRRWAIFGIAATVLAAARVEAQDAEPRQYSNTPIGLNFLIAGYIYAQGQTAFDPELRIADAQFHSNTGALVYVRSFDFLGQSAKFDVLMPYGEFSARSLVQGQQREREMTGFGDPRFRVSLNLLGAPALSLKEFASYKQDLIVGVSLQVSAPLGQYDDTKLLNLGNNRWSFSPELGISKAWGRWIFEVAPSVTFFTVNPDFFNGKRFEQAPLYLLRTSLIHNFESGAWISLDGTYFRGLRTTVDGNKGDNQQENMRAGFTVALPIDRQNSIKLNAGTGIYTRTGSQFSNVGIAWQYRWGAGY
;
A
#
# COMPACT_ATOMS: atom_id res chain seq x y z
N MET A 1 9.67 6.90 -43.18
CA MET A 1 9.10 5.61 -42.76
C MET A 1 9.88 5.00 -41.56
N PHE A 2 11.23 5.07 -41.54
CA PHE A 2 12.02 4.56 -40.42
C PHE A 2 11.87 5.36 -39.12
N ASP A 3 11.70 6.68 -39.21
CA ASP A 3 11.58 7.57 -38.04
C ASP A 3 10.24 7.42 -37.28
N LEU A 4 9.15 7.06 -37.98
CA LEU A 4 7.86 6.76 -37.36
C LEU A 4 7.91 5.44 -36.56
N LEU A 5 8.58 4.42 -37.08
CA LEU A 5 8.72 3.11 -36.44
C LEU A 5 9.59 3.21 -35.16
N ASP A 6 10.61 4.07 -35.17
CA ASP A 6 11.47 4.28 -34.03
C ASP A 6 10.78 5.12 -32.94
N ARG A 7 9.93 6.08 -33.31
CA ARG A 7 9.03 6.80 -32.41
C ARG A 7 8.01 5.85 -31.78
N PHE A 8 7.33 4.98 -32.57
CA PHE A 8 6.39 3.99 -32.05
C PHE A 8 7.08 2.97 -31.13
N ARG A 9 8.29 2.54 -31.44
CA ARG A 9 9.09 1.67 -30.58
C ARG A 9 9.40 2.29 -29.22
N ARG A 10 9.72 3.59 -29.20
CA ARG A 10 9.95 4.37 -27.95
C ARG A 10 8.65 4.50 -27.13
N TRP A 11 7.52 4.78 -27.79
CA TRP A 11 6.22 4.92 -27.11
C TRP A 11 5.72 3.60 -26.51
N ALA A 12 5.89 2.47 -27.18
CA ALA A 12 5.51 1.15 -26.67
C ALA A 12 6.30 0.79 -25.40
N ILE A 13 7.60 1.11 -25.34
CA ILE A 13 8.44 0.90 -24.17
C ILE A 13 8.00 1.81 -23.00
N PHE A 14 7.51 3.02 -23.26
CA PHE A 14 7.04 3.95 -22.23
C PHE A 14 5.73 3.54 -21.56
N GLY A 15 4.80 2.97 -22.33
CA GLY A 15 3.54 2.45 -21.77
C GLY A 15 3.78 1.31 -20.77
N ILE A 16 4.74 0.43 -21.04
CA ILE A 16 5.10 -0.69 -20.14
C ILE A 16 5.62 -0.17 -18.79
N ALA A 17 6.49 0.84 -18.82
CA ALA A 17 7.10 1.40 -17.63
C ALA A 17 6.09 1.92 -16.62
N ALA A 18 5.10 2.63 -17.13
CA ALA A 18 4.15 3.35 -16.28
C ALA A 18 3.17 2.43 -15.56
N THR A 19 2.82 1.29 -16.16
CA THR A 19 1.79 0.39 -15.64
C THR A 19 2.36 -0.70 -14.74
N VAL A 20 3.57 -1.16 -15.00
CA VAL A 20 4.21 -2.19 -14.14
C VAL A 20 4.81 -1.57 -12.87
N LEU A 21 5.17 -0.30 -12.87
CA LEU A 21 5.49 0.46 -11.64
C LEU A 21 4.31 0.50 -10.65
N ALA A 22 3.07 0.32 -11.14
CA ALA A 22 1.90 0.18 -10.27
C ALA A 22 1.81 -1.20 -9.61
N ALA A 23 2.33 -2.25 -10.24
CA ALA A 23 2.30 -3.61 -9.71
C ALA A 23 3.24 -3.81 -8.50
N ALA A 24 4.39 -3.14 -8.47
CA ALA A 24 5.30 -3.13 -7.31
C ALA A 24 4.72 -2.43 -6.06
N ARG A 25 3.50 -1.85 -6.16
CA ARG A 25 2.79 -1.14 -5.08
C ARG A 25 1.58 -1.89 -4.54
N VAL A 26 1.56 -3.21 -4.66
CA VAL A 26 0.45 -4.05 -4.18
C VAL A 26 0.05 -3.69 -2.75
N GLU A 27 1.00 -3.42 -1.88
CA GLU A 27 0.75 -3.11 -0.47
C GLU A 27 0.16 -1.71 -0.21
N ALA A 28 0.40 -0.72 -1.08
CA ALA A 28 -0.11 0.65 -0.88
C ALA A 28 -1.59 0.79 -1.22
N GLN A 29 -2.18 -0.19 -1.89
CA GLN A 29 -3.56 -0.17 -2.37
C GLN A 29 -4.51 -1.03 -1.52
N ASP A 30 -3.97 -1.83 -0.60
CA ASP A 30 -4.80 -2.66 0.27
C ASP A 30 -5.28 -1.88 1.51
N ALA A 31 -6.49 -2.18 1.93
CA ALA A 31 -7.04 -1.62 3.17
C ALA A 31 -6.26 -2.14 4.38
N GLU A 32 -5.94 -1.24 5.32
CA GLU A 32 -5.37 -1.59 6.62
C GLU A 32 -6.40 -1.26 7.69
N PRO A 33 -7.31 -2.21 8.03
CA PRO A 33 -8.34 -1.97 9.01
C PRO A 33 -7.75 -1.72 10.40
N ARG A 34 -8.44 -0.89 11.21
CA ARG A 34 -8.07 -0.51 12.57
C ARG A 34 -6.81 0.37 12.70
N GLN A 35 -6.42 1.04 11.61
CA GLN A 35 -5.29 1.97 11.66
C GLN A 35 -5.47 3.06 12.72
N TYR A 36 -6.69 3.60 12.87
CA TYR A 36 -7.03 4.67 13.82
C TYR A 36 -7.59 4.16 15.15
N SER A 37 -7.73 2.84 15.34
CA SER A 37 -8.17 2.29 16.62
C SER A 37 -7.31 2.79 17.76
N ASN A 38 -7.95 3.17 18.87
CA ASN A 38 -7.23 3.58 20.08
C ASN A 38 -6.31 2.45 20.56
N THR A 39 -5.17 2.84 21.08
CA THR A 39 -4.11 1.92 21.53
C THR A 39 -3.51 2.49 22.82
N PRO A 40 -3.34 1.68 23.86
CA PRO A 40 -2.64 2.12 25.06
C PRO A 40 -1.30 2.75 24.73
N ILE A 41 -0.96 3.85 25.40
CA ILE A 41 0.32 4.54 25.18
C ILE A 41 1.51 3.71 25.70
N GLY A 42 2.68 3.88 25.09
CA GLY A 42 3.91 3.18 25.49
C GLY A 42 4.01 1.75 25.02
N LEU A 43 3.06 1.27 24.19
CA LEU A 43 3.16 -0.03 23.53
C LEU A 43 4.09 0.04 22.32
N ASN A 44 4.84 -1.04 22.14
CA ASN A 44 5.62 -1.32 20.96
C ASN A 44 5.04 -2.55 20.28
N PHE A 45 5.11 -2.59 18.94
CA PHE A 45 4.72 -3.73 18.14
C PHE A 45 5.83 -4.04 17.14
N LEU A 46 6.14 -5.31 17.01
CA LEU A 46 6.92 -5.86 15.91
C LEU A 46 6.00 -6.73 15.09
N ILE A 47 5.92 -6.46 13.80
CA ILE A 47 5.07 -7.22 12.87
C ILE A 47 5.96 -7.79 11.79
N ALA A 48 5.92 -9.11 11.61
CA ALA A 48 6.54 -9.80 10.49
C ALA A 48 5.42 -10.33 9.58
N GLY A 49 5.36 -9.80 8.37
CA GLY A 49 4.34 -10.12 7.38
C GLY A 49 4.92 -10.76 6.13
N TYR A 50 4.10 -11.54 5.45
CA TYR A 50 4.36 -12.08 4.13
C TYR A 50 3.10 -11.95 3.28
N ILE A 51 3.27 -11.49 2.04
CA ILE A 51 2.19 -11.33 1.06
C ILE A 51 2.64 -11.99 -0.25
N TYR A 52 1.81 -12.88 -0.76
CA TYR A 52 1.87 -13.34 -2.13
C TYR A 52 0.84 -12.58 -2.96
N ALA A 53 1.25 -12.05 -4.10
CA ALA A 53 0.32 -11.42 -5.04
C ALA A 53 0.59 -11.89 -6.47
N GLN A 54 -0.49 -12.06 -7.24
CA GLN A 54 -0.43 -12.39 -8.66
C GLN A 54 -1.52 -11.65 -9.42
N GLY A 55 -1.22 -11.29 -10.65
CA GLY A 55 -2.20 -10.59 -11.46
C GLY A 55 -1.75 -10.31 -12.88
N GLN A 56 -2.59 -9.54 -13.53
CA GLN A 56 -2.37 -9.07 -14.88
C GLN A 56 -2.35 -7.55 -14.91
N THR A 57 -1.62 -6.99 -15.85
CA THR A 57 -1.61 -5.55 -16.07
C THR A 57 -2.32 -5.24 -17.39
N ALA A 58 -3.41 -4.48 -17.30
CA ALA A 58 -4.11 -3.98 -18.46
C ALA A 58 -3.38 -2.76 -19.02
N PHE A 59 -2.94 -2.84 -20.26
CA PHE A 59 -2.31 -1.75 -21.00
C PHE A 59 -3.32 -1.10 -21.94
N ASP A 60 -2.99 0.12 -22.37
CA ASP A 60 -3.69 0.73 -23.49
C ASP A 60 -3.57 -0.18 -24.74
N PRO A 61 -4.68 -0.52 -25.40
CA PRO A 61 -4.68 -1.39 -26.59
C PRO A 61 -3.75 -0.91 -27.71
N GLU A 62 -3.47 0.39 -27.81
CA GLU A 62 -2.54 0.96 -28.79
C GLU A 62 -1.08 0.52 -28.60
N LEU A 63 -0.72 0.07 -27.40
CA LEU A 63 0.67 -0.27 -27.05
C LEU A 63 1.13 -1.64 -27.54
N ARG A 64 0.26 -2.47 -28.15
CA ARG A 64 0.57 -3.83 -28.62
C ARG A 64 1.31 -4.69 -27.58
N ILE A 65 0.92 -4.53 -26.32
CA ILE A 65 1.41 -5.34 -25.20
C ILE A 65 0.27 -6.25 -24.80
N ALA A 66 0.53 -7.54 -24.88
CA ALA A 66 -0.43 -8.57 -24.51
C ALA A 66 0.11 -9.41 -23.35
N ASP A 67 -0.79 -10.06 -22.63
CA ASP A 67 -0.50 -11.09 -21.63
C ASP A 67 0.53 -10.66 -20.58
N ALA A 68 0.46 -9.40 -20.14
CA ALA A 68 1.33 -8.94 -19.08
C ALA A 68 0.86 -9.50 -17.74
N GLN A 69 1.64 -10.41 -17.21
CA GLN A 69 1.41 -11.09 -15.94
C GLN A 69 2.52 -10.76 -14.96
N PHE A 70 2.19 -10.73 -13.69
CA PHE A 70 3.18 -10.61 -12.64
C PHE A 70 2.84 -11.49 -11.44
N HIS A 71 3.86 -11.83 -10.69
CA HIS A 71 3.73 -12.36 -9.34
C HIS A 71 4.77 -11.73 -8.42
N SER A 72 4.46 -11.65 -7.15
CA SER A 72 5.38 -11.16 -6.13
C SER A 72 5.27 -11.94 -4.85
N ASN A 73 6.41 -12.12 -4.20
CA ASN A 73 6.58 -12.67 -2.87
C ASN A 73 7.21 -11.57 -2.02
N THR A 74 6.47 -10.96 -1.11
CA THR A 74 6.96 -9.83 -0.33
C THR A 74 6.87 -10.11 1.15
N GLY A 75 8.02 -10.13 1.83
CA GLY A 75 8.13 -10.03 3.27
C GLY A 75 8.16 -8.57 3.71
N ALA A 76 7.60 -8.26 4.86
CA ALA A 76 7.68 -6.95 5.46
C ALA A 76 7.96 -7.05 6.96
N LEU A 77 8.87 -6.22 7.44
CA LEU A 77 9.08 -6.02 8.87
C LEU A 77 8.57 -4.63 9.23
N VAL A 78 7.67 -4.55 10.22
CA VAL A 78 7.09 -3.29 10.69
C VAL A 78 7.33 -3.14 12.18
N TYR A 79 7.84 -1.99 12.56
CA TYR A 79 7.89 -1.55 13.95
C TYR A 79 6.89 -0.44 14.17
N VAL A 80 6.07 -0.55 15.23
CA VAL A 80 5.09 0.48 15.62
C VAL A 80 5.31 0.85 17.09
N ARG A 81 5.22 2.14 17.42
CA ARG A 81 5.19 2.66 18.77
C ARG A 81 3.99 3.56 18.98
N SER A 82 3.24 3.31 20.04
CA SER A 82 2.18 4.21 20.51
C SER A 82 2.71 5.21 21.54
N PHE A 83 2.21 6.44 21.51
CA PHE A 83 2.60 7.50 22.42
C PHE A 83 1.45 8.49 22.66
N ASP A 84 1.61 9.34 23.65
CA ASP A 84 0.68 10.45 23.93
C ASP A 84 1.03 11.64 23.04
N PHE A 85 0.03 12.18 22.36
CA PHE A 85 0.11 13.46 21.66
C PHE A 85 -1.05 14.35 22.08
N LEU A 86 -0.79 15.34 22.92
CA LEU A 86 -1.78 16.30 23.43
C LEU A 86 -3.02 15.63 24.07
N GLY A 87 -2.82 14.55 24.82
CA GLY A 87 -3.89 13.80 25.48
C GLY A 87 -4.64 12.82 24.58
N GLN A 88 -4.22 12.66 23.33
CA GLN A 88 -4.77 11.67 22.39
C GLN A 88 -3.71 10.63 22.04
N SER A 89 -4.15 9.41 21.70
CA SER A 89 -3.22 8.36 21.29
C SER A 89 -2.68 8.63 19.90
N ALA A 90 -1.39 8.46 19.74
CA ALA A 90 -0.68 8.60 18.49
C ALA A 90 0.20 7.38 18.23
N LYS A 91 0.57 7.16 16.98
CA LYS A 91 1.46 6.06 16.55
C LYS A 91 2.50 6.56 15.57
N PHE A 92 3.69 6.02 15.71
CA PHE A 92 4.74 6.10 14.68
C PHE A 92 5.05 4.69 14.22
N ASP A 93 5.15 4.46 12.92
CA ASP A 93 5.55 3.18 12.37
C ASP A 93 6.58 3.31 11.25
N VAL A 94 7.41 2.26 11.14
CA VAL A 94 8.41 2.09 10.09
C VAL A 94 8.19 0.73 9.46
N LEU A 95 8.08 0.67 8.14
CA LEU A 95 7.93 -0.54 7.37
C LEU A 95 9.11 -0.71 6.43
N MET A 96 9.73 -1.89 6.45
CA MET A 96 10.84 -2.30 5.58
C MET A 96 10.39 -3.49 4.73
N PRO A 97 10.11 -3.30 3.42
CA PRO A 97 9.73 -4.40 2.53
C PRO A 97 10.98 -5.04 1.92
N TYR A 98 10.95 -6.36 1.82
CA TYR A 98 11.92 -7.16 1.07
C TYR A 98 11.18 -8.23 0.28
N GLY A 99 11.48 -8.38 -0.99
CA GLY A 99 10.74 -9.37 -1.76
C GLY A 99 11.31 -9.65 -3.12
N GLU A 100 10.63 -10.58 -3.76
CA GLU A 100 10.82 -10.99 -5.14
C GLU A 100 9.64 -10.51 -5.97
N PHE A 101 9.93 -9.98 -7.13
CA PHE A 101 8.95 -9.59 -8.13
C PHE A 101 9.35 -10.14 -9.49
N SER A 102 8.43 -10.84 -10.15
CA SER A 102 8.59 -11.31 -11.51
C SER A 102 7.47 -10.77 -12.39
N ALA A 103 7.84 -10.28 -13.56
CA ALA A 103 6.90 -9.81 -14.57
C ALA A 103 7.24 -10.39 -15.93
N ARG A 104 6.21 -10.81 -16.67
CA ARG A 104 6.30 -11.41 -18.01
C ARG A 104 5.28 -10.73 -18.93
N SER A 105 5.66 -10.41 -20.14
CA SER A 105 4.76 -9.82 -21.14
C SER A 105 5.19 -10.16 -22.56
N LEU A 106 4.26 -10.08 -23.50
CA LEU A 106 4.52 -10.12 -24.94
C LEU A 106 4.65 -8.69 -25.46
N VAL A 107 5.85 -8.30 -25.86
CA VAL A 107 6.13 -7.00 -26.46
C VAL A 107 6.40 -7.19 -27.94
N GLN A 108 5.50 -6.70 -28.80
CA GLN A 108 5.57 -6.92 -30.26
C GLN A 108 5.71 -8.41 -30.65
N GLY A 109 5.02 -9.30 -29.92
CA GLY A 109 5.07 -10.74 -30.13
C GLY A 109 6.32 -11.46 -29.58
N GLN A 110 7.24 -10.73 -28.92
CA GLN A 110 8.39 -11.33 -28.24
C GLN A 110 8.16 -11.38 -26.74
N GLN A 111 8.36 -12.54 -26.14
CA GLN A 111 8.30 -12.68 -24.69
C GLN A 111 9.44 -11.91 -24.03
N ARG A 112 9.10 -11.10 -23.04
CA ARG A 112 10.04 -10.39 -22.16
C ARG A 112 9.72 -10.75 -20.72
N GLU A 113 10.76 -11.02 -19.96
CA GLU A 113 10.68 -11.39 -18.55
C GLU A 113 11.67 -10.56 -17.73
N ARG A 114 11.27 -10.22 -16.52
CA ARG A 114 12.10 -9.51 -15.55
C ARG A 114 11.84 -10.08 -14.17
N GLU A 115 12.93 -10.53 -13.55
CA GLU A 115 12.93 -10.96 -12.14
C GLU A 115 13.80 -10.00 -11.32
N MET A 116 13.36 -9.70 -10.09
CA MET A 116 14.06 -8.81 -9.17
C MET A 116 13.86 -9.33 -7.76
N THR A 117 14.93 -9.27 -6.96
CA THR A 117 14.89 -9.64 -5.53
C THR A 117 15.67 -8.59 -4.75
N GLY A 118 15.13 -8.10 -3.64
CA GLY A 118 15.80 -7.12 -2.82
C GLY A 118 14.86 -6.28 -1.95
N PHE A 119 15.39 -5.16 -1.43
CA PHE A 119 14.62 -4.22 -0.63
C PHE A 119 13.83 -3.25 -1.52
N GLY A 120 12.56 -3.05 -1.17
CA GLY A 120 11.76 -1.92 -1.67
C GLY A 120 11.99 -0.65 -0.85
N ASP A 121 11.29 0.42 -1.20
CA ASP A 121 11.38 1.69 -0.47
C ASP A 121 10.79 1.56 0.95
N PRO A 122 11.54 1.93 2.00
CA PRO A 122 10.99 1.96 3.36
C PRO A 122 9.92 3.03 3.49
N ARG A 123 8.97 2.79 4.40
CA ARG A 123 7.87 3.70 4.69
C ARG A 123 7.87 4.09 6.15
N PHE A 124 7.65 5.36 6.41
CA PHE A 124 7.53 5.97 7.74
C PHE A 124 6.15 6.60 7.83
N ARG A 125 5.42 6.32 8.90
CA ARG A 125 4.09 6.91 9.11
C ARG A 125 3.96 7.45 10.53
N VAL A 126 3.39 8.64 10.63
CA VAL A 126 2.87 9.20 11.87
C VAL A 126 1.36 9.24 11.77
N SER A 127 0.67 8.69 12.75
CA SER A 127 -0.80 8.72 12.86
C SER A 127 -1.17 9.40 14.17
N LEU A 128 -2.00 10.43 14.09
CA LEU A 128 -2.44 11.23 15.24
C LEU A 128 -3.97 11.13 15.31
N ASN A 129 -4.49 10.62 16.43
CA ASN A 129 -5.91 10.74 16.71
C ASN A 129 -6.20 12.16 17.22
N LEU A 130 -7.21 12.79 16.68
CA LEU A 130 -7.62 14.15 17.01
C LEU A 130 -8.83 14.18 17.94
N LEU A 131 -9.66 13.13 17.85
CA LEU A 131 -10.90 13.01 18.61
C LEU A 131 -11.17 11.54 18.94
N GLY A 132 -11.68 11.28 20.15
CA GLY A 132 -12.30 9.99 20.53
C GLY A 132 -11.32 8.88 20.92
N ALA A 133 -10.03 9.12 20.89
CA ALA A 133 -9.01 8.15 21.25
C ALA A 133 -8.05 8.71 22.30
N PRO A 134 -8.49 8.89 23.56
CA PRO A 134 -7.64 9.46 24.60
C PRO A 134 -6.38 8.63 24.84
N ALA A 135 -5.30 9.30 25.22
CA ALA A 135 -4.03 8.68 25.60
C ALA A 135 -4.20 7.96 26.94
N LEU A 136 -4.39 6.67 26.92
CA LEU A 136 -4.67 5.84 28.09
C LEU A 136 -3.52 4.89 28.40
N SER A 137 -3.25 4.69 29.69
CA SER A 137 -2.44 3.56 30.15
C SER A 137 -3.14 2.22 29.85
N LEU A 138 -2.41 1.12 29.90
CA LEU A 138 -2.98 -0.22 29.70
C LEU A 138 -4.12 -0.52 30.67
N LYS A 139 -4.02 -0.04 31.93
CA LYS A 139 -5.04 -0.23 32.98
C LYS A 139 -6.33 0.55 32.66
N GLU A 140 -6.19 1.80 32.25
CA GLU A 140 -7.34 2.66 31.91
C GLU A 140 -8.02 2.18 30.62
N PHE A 141 -7.25 1.66 29.68
CA PHE A 141 -7.75 1.15 28.41
C PHE A 141 -8.71 -0.03 28.57
N ALA A 142 -8.61 -0.79 29.67
CA ALA A 142 -9.53 -1.92 29.95
C ALA A 142 -11.00 -1.48 30.07
N SER A 143 -11.27 -0.24 30.45
CA SER A 143 -12.62 0.34 30.56
C SER A 143 -13.03 1.18 29.34
N TYR A 144 -12.10 1.41 28.41
CA TYR A 144 -12.36 2.24 27.24
C TYR A 144 -13.33 1.55 26.28
N LYS A 145 -14.32 2.31 25.82
CA LYS A 145 -15.24 1.90 24.76
C LYS A 145 -15.14 2.90 23.62
N GLN A 146 -14.80 2.40 22.47
CA GLN A 146 -14.74 3.22 21.27
C GLN A 146 -16.15 3.67 20.87
N ASP A 147 -16.26 4.95 20.53
CA ASP A 147 -17.41 5.53 19.84
C ASP A 147 -16.97 6.07 18.49
N LEU A 148 -16.77 7.36 18.35
CA LEU A 148 -16.25 8.01 17.15
C LEU A 148 -14.79 8.37 17.36
N ILE A 149 -13.92 7.94 16.44
CA ILE A 149 -12.53 8.39 16.35
C ILE A 149 -12.35 9.15 15.05
N VAL A 150 -11.69 10.30 15.13
CA VAL A 150 -11.19 11.05 13.96
C VAL A 150 -9.69 11.19 14.12
N GLY A 151 -8.95 10.84 13.10
CA GLY A 151 -7.51 10.93 13.10
C GLY A 151 -6.95 11.34 11.75
N VAL A 152 -5.69 11.72 11.74
CA VAL A 152 -4.94 12.05 10.53
C VAL A 152 -3.63 11.26 10.52
N SER A 153 -3.12 10.99 9.34
CA SER A 153 -1.78 10.43 9.22
C SER A 153 -1.03 11.04 8.05
N LEU A 154 0.29 10.97 8.13
CA LEU A 154 1.19 11.25 7.03
C LEU A 154 2.13 10.05 6.88
N GLN A 155 2.07 9.39 5.72
CA GLN A 155 3.02 8.38 5.34
C GLN A 155 4.02 8.97 4.34
N VAL A 156 5.30 8.69 4.56
CA VAL A 156 6.41 9.09 3.70
C VAL A 156 7.13 7.83 3.24
N SER A 157 7.30 7.66 1.92
CA SER A 157 8.17 6.62 1.35
C SER A 157 9.49 7.26 0.92
N ALA A 158 10.60 6.72 1.41
CA ALA A 158 11.94 7.19 1.08
C ALA A 158 12.54 6.36 -0.06
N PRO A 159 13.27 6.98 -1.04
CA PRO A 159 13.86 6.28 -2.18
C PRO A 159 15.15 5.56 -1.79
N LEU A 160 15.04 4.57 -0.93
CA LEU A 160 16.16 3.77 -0.42
C LEU A 160 16.10 2.31 -0.88
N GLY A 161 15.07 1.95 -1.63
CA GLY A 161 14.93 0.63 -2.23
C GLY A 161 15.91 0.41 -3.39
N GLN A 162 16.03 -0.85 -3.77
CA GLN A 162 16.92 -1.24 -4.86
C GLN A 162 16.45 -0.67 -6.19
N TYR A 163 17.33 0.11 -6.83
CA TYR A 163 17.04 0.82 -8.06
C TYR A 163 18.21 0.70 -9.06
N ASP A 164 17.90 0.47 -10.32
CA ASP A 164 18.81 0.42 -11.47
C ASP A 164 18.19 1.29 -12.58
N ASP A 165 18.79 2.44 -12.88
CA ASP A 165 18.31 3.42 -13.85
C ASP A 165 18.36 2.91 -15.31
N THR A 166 19.10 1.84 -15.57
CA THR A 166 19.11 1.17 -16.89
C THR A 166 17.90 0.25 -17.09
N LYS A 167 17.15 0.01 -16.04
CA LYS A 167 15.99 -0.91 -16.04
C LYS A 167 14.68 -0.15 -15.89
N LEU A 168 13.68 -0.67 -16.58
CA LEU A 168 12.33 -0.12 -16.56
C LEU A 168 11.58 -0.44 -15.26
N LEU A 169 11.80 -1.65 -14.73
CA LEU A 169 11.17 -2.17 -13.53
C LEU A 169 12.19 -2.23 -12.41
N ASN A 170 11.81 -1.70 -11.26
CA ASN A 170 12.62 -1.65 -10.06
C ASN A 170 11.76 -1.90 -8.80
N LEU A 171 12.38 -2.38 -7.73
CA LEU A 171 11.75 -2.52 -6.42
C LEU A 171 11.63 -1.17 -5.70
N GLY A 172 12.63 -0.30 -5.83
CA GLY A 172 12.61 1.09 -5.40
C GLY A 172 12.06 2.02 -6.49
N ASN A 173 11.54 3.18 -6.09
CA ASN A 173 10.94 4.17 -7.00
C ASN A 173 11.87 5.33 -7.37
N ASN A 174 13.04 5.43 -6.71
CA ASN A 174 14.00 6.53 -6.85
C ASN A 174 13.36 7.93 -6.72
N ARG A 175 12.36 8.04 -5.86
CA ARG A 175 11.67 9.30 -5.55
C ARG A 175 10.92 9.21 -4.24
N TRP A 176 10.71 10.33 -3.60
CA TRP A 176 9.90 10.44 -2.41
C TRP A 176 8.40 10.37 -2.76
N SER A 177 7.60 9.84 -1.84
CA SER A 177 6.16 10.03 -1.86
C SER A 177 5.64 10.41 -0.49
N PHE A 178 4.55 11.22 -0.48
CA PHE A 178 3.92 11.78 0.71
C PHE A 178 2.41 11.50 0.62
N SER A 179 1.88 10.80 1.61
CA SER A 179 0.48 10.38 1.62
C SER A 179 -0.23 10.88 2.87
N PRO A 180 -0.74 12.13 2.90
CA PRO A 180 -1.66 12.55 3.93
C PRO A 180 -2.98 11.78 3.82
N GLU A 181 -3.56 11.43 4.98
CA GLU A 181 -4.82 10.71 5.09
C GLU A 181 -5.65 11.24 6.25
N LEU A 182 -6.96 11.28 6.08
CA LEU A 182 -7.95 11.51 7.13
C LEU A 182 -8.63 10.17 7.43
N GLY A 183 -8.71 9.77 8.70
CA GLY A 183 -9.40 8.57 9.12
C GLY A 183 -10.58 8.87 10.03
N ILE A 184 -11.70 8.22 9.76
CA ILE A 184 -12.90 8.26 10.59
C ILE A 184 -13.27 6.82 10.92
N SER A 185 -13.40 6.52 12.22
CA SER A 185 -13.75 5.19 12.72
C SER A 185 -14.91 5.32 13.70
N LYS A 186 -16.07 4.76 13.37
CA LYS A 186 -17.28 4.79 14.22
C LYS A 186 -17.62 3.39 14.68
N ALA A 187 -17.74 3.21 15.99
CA ALA A 187 -18.18 1.96 16.60
C ALA A 187 -19.64 2.03 17.05
N TRP A 188 -20.33 0.89 16.91
CA TRP A 188 -21.65 0.62 17.54
C TRP A 188 -21.74 -0.85 17.92
N GLY A 189 -21.69 -1.08 19.21
CA GLY A 189 -21.60 -2.42 19.74
C GLY A 189 -20.31 -3.12 19.32
N ARG A 190 -20.43 -4.26 18.65
CA ARG A 190 -19.31 -5.05 18.16
C ARG A 190 -18.85 -4.67 16.75
N TRP A 191 -19.59 -3.80 16.08
CA TRP A 191 -19.29 -3.36 14.72
C TRP A 191 -18.53 -2.05 14.74
N ILE A 192 -17.58 -1.92 13.81
CA ILE A 192 -16.86 -0.69 13.53
C ILE A 192 -16.89 -0.46 12.03
N PHE A 193 -17.21 0.74 11.61
CA PHE A 193 -17.05 1.18 10.24
C PHE A 193 -15.94 2.22 10.17
N GLU A 194 -15.03 2.03 9.23
CA GLU A 194 -13.91 2.94 8.99
C GLU A 194 -13.97 3.47 7.56
N VAL A 195 -13.63 4.75 7.40
CA VAL A 195 -13.44 5.39 6.11
C VAL A 195 -12.19 6.26 6.16
N ALA A 196 -11.33 6.13 5.15
CA ALA A 196 -10.05 6.81 5.11
C ALA A 196 -9.74 7.32 3.69
N PRO A 197 -10.13 8.56 3.34
CA PRO A 197 -9.65 9.24 2.14
C PRO A 197 -8.18 9.67 2.29
N SER A 198 -7.40 9.48 1.24
CA SER A 198 -6.00 9.92 1.18
C SER A 198 -5.60 10.40 -0.21
N VAL A 199 -4.53 11.19 -0.25
CA VAL A 199 -3.90 11.64 -1.51
C VAL A 199 -2.41 11.37 -1.41
N THR A 200 -1.83 10.72 -2.42
CA THR A 200 -0.38 10.52 -2.48
C THR A 200 0.22 11.45 -3.53
N PHE A 201 1.20 12.23 -3.13
CA PHE A 201 2.03 13.09 -3.96
C PHE A 201 3.39 12.44 -4.18
N PHE A 202 3.97 12.66 -5.34
CA PHE A 202 5.26 12.10 -5.72
C PHE A 202 6.22 13.21 -6.13
N THR A 203 7.48 13.10 -5.73
CA THR A 203 8.55 13.91 -6.33
C THR A 203 8.91 13.35 -7.70
N VAL A 204 9.66 14.13 -8.44
CA VAL A 204 10.21 13.70 -9.73
C VAL A 204 11.29 12.64 -9.52
N ASN A 205 11.34 11.64 -10.40
CA ASN A 205 12.51 10.79 -10.57
C ASN A 205 13.32 11.33 -11.78
N PRO A 206 14.48 11.94 -11.55
CA PRO A 206 15.29 12.53 -12.64
C PRO A 206 16.06 11.49 -13.46
N ASP A 207 16.28 10.30 -12.89
CA ASP A 207 17.13 9.24 -13.45
C ASP A 207 16.30 7.98 -13.76
N PHE A 208 15.16 8.17 -14.40
CA PHE A 208 14.30 7.07 -14.80
C PHE A 208 14.79 6.50 -16.15
N PHE A 209 14.90 5.19 -16.24
CA PHE A 209 15.19 4.40 -17.43
C PHE A 209 16.06 5.11 -18.49
N ASN A 210 17.38 4.98 -18.35
CA ASN A 210 18.41 5.63 -19.16
C ASN A 210 18.37 7.17 -19.05
N GLY A 211 18.27 7.70 -17.84
CA GLY A 211 18.40 9.12 -17.53
C GLY A 211 17.21 9.99 -17.91
N LYS A 212 16.02 9.42 -18.05
CA LYS A 212 14.81 10.16 -18.35
C LYS A 212 14.21 10.78 -17.10
N ARG A 213 13.47 11.86 -17.29
CA ARG A 213 12.68 12.51 -16.27
C ARG A 213 11.29 11.87 -16.17
N PHE A 214 10.96 11.31 -15.01
CA PHE A 214 9.67 10.67 -14.75
C PHE A 214 8.88 11.45 -13.70
N GLU A 215 7.67 11.81 -14.06
CA GLU A 215 6.69 12.47 -13.19
C GLU A 215 5.41 11.64 -13.11
N GLN A 216 4.70 11.75 -12.02
CA GLN A 216 3.42 11.06 -11.83
C GLN A 216 2.41 11.98 -11.14
N ALA A 217 1.19 12.01 -11.70
CA ALA A 217 0.07 12.71 -11.10
C ALA A 217 -0.31 12.10 -9.74
N PRO A 218 -0.91 12.87 -8.83
CA PRO A 218 -1.35 12.37 -7.55
C PRO A 218 -2.25 11.13 -7.66
N LEU A 219 -2.20 10.29 -6.62
CA LEU A 219 -3.12 9.19 -6.39
C LEU A 219 -4.15 9.61 -5.36
N TYR A 220 -5.42 9.60 -5.73
CA TYR A 220 -6.55 9.74 -4.82
C TYR A 220 -7.05 8.36 -4.44
N LEU A 221 -7.21 8.11 -3.15
CA LEU A 221 -7.58 6.81 -2.63
C LEU A 221 -8.64 6.97 -1.55
N LEU A 222 -9.64 6.10 -1.56
CA LEU A 222 -10.65 5.94 -0.53
C LEU A 222 -10.63 4.51 -0.04
N ARG A 223 -10.37 4.31 1.25
CA ARG A 223 -10.46 3.01 1.92
C ARG A 223 -11.68 2.97 2.82
N THR A 224 -12.33 1.82 2.86
CA THR A 224 -13.46 1.56 3.75
C THR A 224 -13.29 0.17 4.35
N SER A 225 -13.67 0.01 5.62
CA SER A 225 -13.65 -1.29 6.31
C SER A 225 -14.87 -1.42 7.21
N LEU A 226 -15.56 -2.55 7.12
CA LEU A 226 -16.59 -2.95 8.05
C LEU A 226 -16.05 -4.09 8.91
N ILE A 227 -15.87 -3.83 10.20
CA ILE A 227 -15.19 -4.70 11.14
C ILE A 227 -16.19 -5.26 12.16
N HIS A 228 -16.10 -6.56 12.46
CA HIS A 228 -16.83 -7.20 13.55
C HIS A 228 -15.85 -7.75 14.59
N ASN A 229 -16.04 -7.37 15.84
CA ASN A 229 -15.26 -7.83 16.99
C ASN A 229 -15.97 -8.95 17.73
N PHE A 230 -15.27 -10.05 18.00
CA PHE A 230 -15.75 -11.16 18.81
C PHE A 230 -15.34 -11.02 20.28
N GLU A 231 -16.04 -11.70 21.18
CA GLU A 231 -15.72 -11.69 22.62
C GLU A 231 -14.33 -12.28 22.92
N SER A 232 -13.86 -13.20 22.08
CA SER A 232 -12.53 -13.80 22.18
C SER A 232 -11.37 -12.81 21.93
N GLY A 233 -11.68 -11.57 21.48
CA GLY A 233 -10.70 -10.60 21.02
C GLY A 233 -10.29 -10.78 19.55
N ALA A 234 -10.76 -11.83 18.89
CA ALA A 234 -10.64 -11.96 17.44
C ALA A 234 -11.52 -10.92 16.74
N TRP A 235 -11.17 -10.58 15.50
CA TRP A 235 -12.01 -9.73 14.66
C TRP A 235 -11.87 -10.11 13.19
N ILE A 236 -12.89 -9.76 12.42
CA ILE A 236 -12.91 -9.90 10.97
C ILE A 236 -13.27 -8.56 10.34
N SER A 237 -12.83 -8.31 9.11
CA SER A 237 -13.30 -7.15 8.32
C SER A 237 -13.60 -7.52 6.88
N LEU A 238 -14.53 -6.75 6.30
CA LEU A 238 -14.71 -6.63 4.85
C LEU A 238 -14.17 -5.29 4.44
N ASP A 239 -13.31 -5.28 3.44
CA ASP A 239 -12.50 -4.14 3.07
C ASP A 239 -12.78 -3.74 1.62
N GLY A 240 -12.90 -2.45 1.37
CA GLY A 240 -13.05 -1.87 0.04
C GLY A 240 -12.04 -0.76 -0.19
N THR A 241 -11.49 -0.71 -1.39
CA THR A 241 -10.58 0.35 -1.82
C THR A 241 -10.98 0.83 -3.20
N TYR A 242 -11.14 2.15 -3.35
CA TYR A 242 -11.25 2.82 -4.63
C TYR A 242 -10.07 3.74 -4.81
N PHE A 243 -9.46 3.75 -5.98
CA PHE A 243 -8.39 4.68 -6.26
C PHE A 243 -8.43 5.19 -7.70
N ARG A 244 -7.97 6.45 -7.88
CA ARG A 244 -7.90 7.13 -9.16
C ARG A 244 -6.68 8.05 -9.21
N GLY A 245 -6.02 8.12 -10.38
CA GLY A 245 -4.87 9.00 -10.58
C GLY A 245 -3.71 8.32 -11.29
N LEU A 246 -2.49 8.59 -10.84
CA LEU A 246 -1.26 7.94 -11.28
C LEU A 246 -0.90 8.13 -12.76
N ARG A 247 -1.51 9.09 -13.48
CA ARG A 247 -1.08 9.40 -14.84
C ARG A 247 0.41 9.74 -14.87
N THR A 248 1.15 9.16 -15.78
CA THR A 248 2.60 9.38 -15.87
C THR A 248 2.96 10.40 -16.94
N THR A 249 4.10 11.07 -16.75
CA THR A 249 4.73 11.94 -17.74
C THR A 249 6.21 11.58 -17.81
N VAL A 250 6.72 11.33 -18.99
CA VAL A 250 8.13 10.99 -19.23
C VAL A 250 8.70 11.99 -20.21
N ASP A 251 9.77 12.73 -19.82
CA ASP A 251 10.38 13.81 -20.60
C ASP A 251 9.33 14.81 -21.16
N GLY A 252 8.36 15.19 -20.33
CA GLY A 252 7.27 16.11 -20.70
C GLY A 252 6.13 15.47 -21.50
N ASN A 253 6.26 14.23 -21.94
CA ASN A 253 5.24 13.53 -22.69
C ASN A 253 4.26 12.84 -21.73
N LYS A 254 3.00 13.26 -21.75
CA LYS A 254 1.93 12.67 -20.92
C LYS A 254 1.44 11.36 -21.51
N GLY A 255 1.41 10.32 -20.68
CA GLY A 255 0.77 9.05 -21.02
C GLY A 255 -0.76 9.12 -20.91
N ASP A 256 -1.47 8.27 -21.65
CA ASP A 256 -2.91 8.06 -21.47
C ASP A 256 -3.17 6.80 -20.61
N ASN A 257 -2.58 6.78 -19.43
CA ASN A 257 -2.55 5.66 -18.51
C ASN A 257 -3.07 5.99 -17.11
N GLN A 258 -4.01 6.94 -17.03
CA GLN A 258 -4.67 7.24 -15.76
C GLN A 258 -5.41 6.00 -15.25
N GLN A 259 -5.10 5.63 -14.02
CA GLN A 259 -5.73 4.49 -13.36
C GLN A 259 -7.04 4.90 -12.68
N GLU A 260 -8.00 3.97 -12.68
CA GLU A 260 -9.24 4.06 -11.92
C GLU A 260 -9.68 2.64 -11.62
N ASN A 261 -9.56 2.22 -10.37
CA ASN A 261 -9.70 0.82 -9.99
C ASN A 261 -10.43 0.67 -8.66
N MET A 262 -11.10 -0.47 -8.49
CA MET A 262 -11.74 -0.88 -7.23
C MET A 262 -11.24 -2.25 -6.82
N ARG A 263 -11.06 -2.42 -5.51
CA ARG A 263 -10.64 -3.69 -4.91
C ARG A 263 -11.55 -4.03 -3.73
N ALA A 264 -11.73 -5.31 -3.48
CA ALA A 264 -12.32 -5.82 -2.25
C ALA A 264 -11.36 -6.79 -1.56
N GLY A 265 -11.49 -6.90 -0.27
CA GLY A 265 -10.70 -7.81 0.54
C GLY A 265 -11.41 -8.19 1.83
N PHE A 266 -10.78 -9.07 2.56
CA PHE A 266 -11.16 -9.38 3.92
C PHE A 266 -9.92 -9.60 4.78
N THR A 267 -10.07 -9.35 6.07
CA THR A 267 -9.03 -9.58 7.07
C THR A 267 -9.60 -10.36 8.24
N VAL A 268 -8.81 -11.29 8.78
CA VAL A 268 -9.09 -12.02 10.01
C VAL A 268 -7.90 -11.84 10.94
N ALA A 269 -8.14 -11.43 12.19
CA ALA A 269 -7.09 -11.33 13.19
C ALA A 269 -7.45 -12.16 14.42
N LEU A 270 -6.51 -12.98 14.83
CA LEU A 270 -6.65 -13.96 15.90
C LEU A 270 -5.61 -13.69 16.98
N PRO A 271 -6.01 -13.33 18.21
CA PRO A 271 -5.09 -13.31 19.33
C PRO A 271 -4.69 -14.73 19.69
N ILE A 272 -3.39 -15.00 19.82
CA ILE A 272 -2.84 -16.26 20.30
C ILE A 272 -2.72 -16.22 21.83
N ASP A 273 -2.16 -15.13 22.32
CA ASP A 273 -2.01 -14.81 23.73
C ASP A 273 -2.07 -13.28 23.96
N ARG A 274 -1.67 -12.82 25.15
CA ARG A 274 -1.70 -11.39 25.47
C ARG A 274 -0.75 -10.55 24.63
N GLN A 275 0.33 -11.12 24.13
CA GLN A 275 1.37 -10.42 23.38
C GLN A 275 1.37 -10.76 21.89
N ASN A 276 0.88 -11.91 21.52
CA ASN A 276 0.99 -12.45 20.16
C ASN A 276 -0.38 -12.49 19.45
N SER A 277 -0.40 -12.11 18.19
CA SER A 277 -1.56 -12.30 17.31
C SER A 277 -1.12 -12.64 15.89
N ILE A 278 -2.01 -13.33 15.16
CA ILE A 278 -1.86 -13.61 13.73
C ILE A 278 -2.97 -12.85 12.98
N LYS A 279 -2.61 -12.24 11.86
CA LYS A 279 -3.52 -11.61 10.93
C LYS A 279 -3.39 -12.30 9.56
N LEU A 280 -4.53 -12.68 8.99
CA LEU A 280 -4.66 -13.22 7.64
C LEU A 280 -5.45 -12.22 6.82
N ASN A 281 -5.03 -11.96 5.61
CA ASN A 281 -5.76 -11.11 4.68
C ASN A 281 -5.78 -11.68 3.28
N ALA A 282 -6.82 -11.38 2.53
CA ALA A 282 -6.88 -11.63 1.10
C ALA A 282 -7.64 -10.51 0.42
N GLY A 283 -7.26 -10.22 -0.83
CA GLY A 283 -7.87 -9.17 -1.62
C GLY A 283 -7.83 -9.46 -3.11
N THR A 284 -8.74 -8.85 -3.85
CA THR A 284 -8.81 -8.98 -5.31
C THR A 284 -9.32 -7.70 -5.96
N GLY A 285 -8.92 -7.47 -7.20
CA GLY A 285 -9.49 -6.41 -8.04
C GLY A 285 -10.93 -6.74 -8.44
N ILE A 286 -11.84 -5.79 -8.27
CA ILE A 286 -13.25 -5.91 -8.72
C ILE A 286 -13.43 -5.22 -10.06
N TYR A 287 -12.81 -4.07 -10.22
CA TYR A 287 -12.85 -3.27 -11.43
C TYR A 287 -11.48 -2.65 -11.70
N THR A 288 -11.05 -2.69 -12.95
CA THR A 288 -9.79 -2.09 -13.41
C THR A 288 -10.00 -1.46 -14.76
N ARG A 289 -9.88 -0.13 -14.85
CA ARG A 289 -9.87 0.58 -16.12
C ARG A 289 -8.51 0.47 -16.80
N THR A 290 -7.45 0.74 -16.07
CA THR A 290 -6.05 0.71 -16.53
C THR A 290 -5.16 0.39 -15.34
N GLY A 291 -4.06 -0.33 -15.56
CA GLY A 291 -3.15 -0.74 -14.50
C GLY A 291 -3.32 -2.19 -14.10
N SER A 292 -2.95 -2.53 -12.89
CA SER A 292 -2.89 -3.93 -12.48
C SER A 292 -4.19 -4.40 -11.85
N GLN A 293 -4.71 -5.52 -12.35
CA GLN A 293 -5.73 -6.32 -11.70
C GLN A 293 -5.04 -7.51 -11.06
N PHE A 294 -5.09 -7.59 -9.73
CA PHE A 294 -4.38 -8.64 -9.01
C PHE A 294 -5.16 -9.13 -7.80
N SER A 295 -4.84 -10.36 -7.39
CA SER A 295 -5.27 -10.96 -6.13
C SER A 295 -4.06 -11.15 -5.24
N ASN A 296 -4.27 -11.04 -3.95
CA ASN A 296 -3.23 -11.26 -2.95
C ASN A 296 -3.76 -12.05 -1.76
N VAL A 297 -2.86 -12.78 -1.13
CA VAL A 297 -3.08 -13.39 0.17
C VAL A 297 -1.89 -13.06 1.06
N GLY A 298 -2.15 -12.82 2.34
CA GLY A 298 -1.11 -12.45 3.27
C GLY A 298 -1.32 -13.04 4.65
N ILE A 299 -0.22 -13.20 5.35
CA ILE A 299 -0.14 -13.57 6.75
C ILE A 299 0.81 -12.64 7.48
N ALA A 300 0.45 -12.21 8.68
CA ALA A 300 1.34 -11.43 9.53
C ALA A 300 1.26 -11.94 10.97
N TRP A 301 2.42 -12.11 11.59
CA TRP A 301 2.56 -12.30 13.02
C TRP A 301 2.89 -10.94 13.65
N GLN A 302 2.21 -10.62 14.76
CA GLN A 302 2.44 -9.41 15.54
C GLN A 302 2.79 -9.79 16.97
N TYR A 303 3.87 -9.22 17.47
CA TYR A 303 4.30 -9.25 18.87
C TYR A 303 4.21 -7.85 19.47
N ARG A 304 3.66 -7.72 20.68
CA ARG A 304 3.56 -6.45 21.41
C ARG A 304 4.18 -6.54 22.78
N TRP A 305 4.81 -5.45 23.20
CA TRP A 305 5.43 -5.32 24.53
C TRP A 305 5.44 -3.87 25.01
N GLY A 306 5.79 -3.63 26.28
CA GLY A 306 5.79 -2.32 26.93
C GLY A 306 4.49 -2.01 27.62
N ALA A 307 4.32 -0.79 28.14
CA ALA A 307 3.14 -0.30 28.84
C ALA A 307 2.69 -1.15 30.05
N GLY A 308 3.56 -2.00 30.60
CA GLY A 308 3.23 -2.90 31.72
C GLY A 308 2.77 -4.30 31.31
N TYR A 309 3.04 -4.72 30.06
CA TYR A 309 2.89 -6.10 29.63
C TYR A 309 3.98 -6.99 30.21
#